data_ba9bec361c286cec14a0c8daab84a531
#
_entry.id   ba9bec361c286cec14a0c8daab84a531
#
_cell.length_a   1.000
_cell.length_b   1.000
_cell.length_c   1.000
_cell.angle_alpha   90.00
_cell.angle_beta   90.00
_cell.angle_gamma   90.00
#
_symmetry.space_group_name_H-M   'P 1'
#
loop_
_entity.id
_entity.type
_entity.pdbx_description
1 polymer ?
#
loop_
_entity_poly.entity_id
_entity_poly.type
_entity_poly.pdbx_seq_one_letter_code
_entity_poly.pdbx_strand_id
1 'polypeptide(L)'
;MAGTNLDRFTRRLGLALAACLVPGFAAADGHGIALYGEPALPADFAHLPHANPDAPKGGSFADGQVGSFDSLNPHIQAGRVPWQLRFLAYESLMGRSYDEPFTLYGLLAETVEVAEDGLSVTYTLRPEARFSDGSPVTADDVIWSFEILGRPGANGRYRAAHERVTDVARVGERGVRFTIDAPDRELLMTLGMRPIMKAAQWEGREEDFFRSGTEEAPIASAPYVISAVDPGRSVTLSRDPDYWGADLAFRRGTDNVDEIRMEFFGDAAAHFEAFKAGVIDTMRETNPAKWARDYDFPRVRSGEVVLSEIPHERPSGMTGLVMNTRRPFFEDWRVRQAMIEAFNFEYLNGIVNDGAQPRITSYYSNSPLAMRPGPAEGRVAELLAPFENTLPPGTIEGYVLPEGSGEPSDRGARRRATALLEEAGYAIGDDGRLAGPDGPVRFEILLPQGSSEADAIVDVYVEALRGLGLDPEVTSVDSAQFTERVTAYDFDMIWYSWGLSLSPGNEQRLYWGADGVETPGTRNLMGADHPAIEAMIDAMLASDTRDDYVAAVRALDRVLTAGRYVVPIWHQPVSFIAHDARLRYPADRLPIYGDWIGFQPDLWWVEE
;
A
#
# COMPACT_ATOMS: atom_id res chain seq x y z
N MET A 1 86.42 5.40 -30.33
CA MET A 1 86.19 6.75 -29.76
C MET A 1 84.74 7.01 -29.70
N ALA A 2 84.30 7.48 -28.53
CA ALA A 2 82.97 8.00 -28.22
C ALA A 2 81.78 7.03 -28.33
N GLY A 3 81.31 6.66 -27.32
CA GLY A 3 80.36 6.39 -26.34
C GLY A 3 79.15 7.31 -26.34
N THR A 4 77.97 6.75 -26.49
CA THR A 4 76.70 7.43 -26.22
C THR A 4 75.81 6.59 -25.29
N ASN A 5 75.51 7.17 -24.14
CA ASN A 5 74.61 6.65 -23.13
C ASN A 5 73.14 6.70 -23.63
N LEU A 6 72.44 5.61 -23.41
CA LEU A 6 70.98 5.53 -23.56
C LEU A 6 70.32 5.53 -22.18
N ASP A 7 69.70 6.66 -21.84
CA ASP A 7 68.85 6.78 -20.65
C ASP A 7 67.52 6.11 -20.87
N ARG A 8 67.20 5.13 -20.02
CA ARG A 8 65.89 4.47 -19.96
C ARG A 8 64.97 5.25 -19.01
N PHE A 9 63.97 5.95 -19.56
CA PHE A 9 62.82 6.46 -18.82
C PHE A 9 61.85 5.32 -18.55
N THR A 10 61.82 4.82 -17.32
CA THR A 10 60.77 3.94 -16.82
C THR A 10 59.56 4.77 -16.35
N ARG A 11 58.49 4.81 -17.15
CA ARG A 11 57.19 5.28 -16.74
C ARG A 11 56.57 4.25 -15.80
N ARG A 12 56.45 4.59 -14.53
CA ARG A 12 55.59 3.87 -13.57
C ARG A 12 54.14 4.28 -13.84
N LEU A 13 53.35 3.38 -14.43
CA LEU A 13 51.87 3.44 -14.39
C LEU A 13 51.43 3.12 -12.94
N GLY A 14 50.99 4.13 -12.22
CA GLY A 14 50.24 3.93 -10.99
C GLY A 14 48.82 3.48 -11.33
N LEU A 15 48.48 2.21 -11.13
CA LEU A 15 47.10 1.77 -11.03
C LEU A 15 46.50 2.39 -9.74
N ALA A 16 45.65 3.39 -9.90
CA ALA A 16 44.74 3.80 -8.85
C ALA A 16 43.66 2.72 -8.75
N LEU A 17 43.74 1.84 -7.75
CA LEU A 17 42.59 1.04 -7.32
C LEU A 17 41.54 2.03 -6.79
N ALA A 18 40.50 2.28 -7.57
CA ALA A 18 39.27 2.85 -7.03
C ALA A 18 38.66 1.77 -6.11
N ALA A 19 38.85 1.90 -4.81
CA ALA A 19 38.08 1.16 -3.84
C ALA A 19 36.62 1.68 -3.98
N CYS A 20 35.77 0.89 -4.60
CA CYS A 20 34.33 1.04 -4.46
C CYS A 20 34.03 0.85 -2.96
N LEU A 21 33.77 1.95 -2.25
CA LEU A 21 33.13 1.93 -0.95
C LEU A 21 31.74 1.34 -1.20
N VAL A 22 31.59 0.05 -0.97
CA VAL A 22 30.28 -0.56 -0.75
C VAL A 22 29.77 0.10 0.52
N PRO A 23 28.63 0.81 0.52
CA PRO A 23 28.08 1.35 1.74
C PRO A 23 27.87 0.18 2.71
N GLY A 24 28.53 0.22 3.85
CA GLY A 24 28.38 -0.79 4.89
C GLY A 24 26.95 -0.78 5.38
N PHE A 25 26.28 -1.93 5.32
CA PHE A 25 25.07 -2.12 6.09
C PHE A 25 25.42 -1.87 7.55
N ALA A 26 24.68 -1.00 8.23
CA ALA A 26 24.76 -0.96 9.69
C ALA A 26 24.35 -2.36 10.16
N ALA A 27 25.24 -3.06 10.86
CA ALA A 27 24.94 -4.36 11.45
C ALA A 27 23.81 -4.12 12.46
N ALA A 28 22.56 -4.48 12.10
CA ALA A 28 21.47 -4.51 13.05
C ALA A 28 21.64 -5.77 13.90
N ASP A 29 22.32 -5.62 15.04
CA ASP A 29 22.38 -6.63 16.08
C ASP A 29 21.52 -6.13 17.22
N GLY A 30 20.25 -6.56 17.24
CA GLY A 30 19.37 -5.99 18.24
C GLY A 30 17.91 -6.44 18.20
N HIS A 31 17.12 -5.72 18.99
CA HIS A 31 15.70 -5.94 19.24
C HIS A 31 14.78 -5.53 18.07
N GLY A 32 15.33 -4.92 17.03
CA GLY A 32 14.59 -4.44 15.87
C GLY A 32 15.47 -4.27 14.64
N ILE A 33 14.83 -4.11 13.48
CA ILE A 33 15.46 -3.83 12.19
C ILE A 33 14.75 -2.67 11.52
N ALA A 34 15.51 -1.66 11.10
CA ALA A 34 15.02 -0.52 10.34
C ALA A 34 15.58 -0.55 8.92
N LEU A 35 14.78 -0.12 7.94
CA LEU A 35 15.22 0.01 6.55
C LEU A 35 16.30 1.10 6.42
N TYR A 36 16.22 2.15 7.26
CA TYR A 36 17.12 3.29 7.30
C TYR A 36 17.45 3.65 8.75
N GLY A 37 18.74 3.78 9.06
CA GLY A 37 19.19 4.12 10.40
C GLY A 37 18.90 3.02 11.43
N GLU A 38 18.66 3.44 12.67
CA GLU A 38 18.36 2.55 13.78
C GLU A 38 16.86 2.62 14.14
N PRO A 39 16.27 1.56 14.73
CA PRO A 39 14.93 1.62 15.31
C PRO A 39 14.81 2.77 16.32
N ALA A 40 13.70 3.53 16.28
CA ALA A 40 13.52 4.70 17.14
C ALA A 40 13.23 4.31 18.61
N LEU A 41 12.56 3.17 18.84
CA LEU A 41 12.33 2.69 20.21
C LEU A 41 13.59 2.00 20.75
N PRO A 42 14.01 2.30 21.98
CA PRO A 42 15.17 1.63 22.62
C PRO A 42 14.85 0.17 22.93
N ALA A 43 15.89 -0.65 23.14
CA ALA A 43 15.72 -2.08 23.40
C ALA A 43 14.85 -2.42 24.62
N ASP A 44 14.75 -1.52 25.58
CA ASP A 44 13.97 -1.62 26.81
C ASP A 44 12.66 -0.82 26.79
N PHE A 45 12.11 -0.51 25.59
CA PHE A 45 10.83 0.19 25.50
C PHE A 45 9.74 -0.57 26.26
N ALA A 46 8.84 0.18 26.92
CA ALA A 46 7.84 -0.42 27.81
C ALA A 46 6.56 -0.88 27.09
N HIS A 47 6.18 -0.20 26.01
CA HIS A 47 5.03 -0.48 25.14
C HIS A 47 5.15 0.32 23.84
N LEU A 48 4.38 -0.01 22.83
CA LEU A 48 4.30 0.80 21.60
C LEU A 48 3.69 2.18 21.90
N PRO A 49 4.17 3.27 21.30
CA PRO A 49 3.72 4.64 21.60
C PRO A 49 2.20 4.84 21.46
N HIS A 50 1.61 4.20 20.47
CA HIS A 50 0.18 4.29 20.16
C HIS A 50 -0.70 3.32 20.98
N ALA A 51 -0.12 2.41 21.79
CA ALA A 51 -0.87 1.51 22.65
C ALA A 51 -1.22 2.17 24.00
N ASN A 52 -2.38 1.84 24.54
CA ASN A 52 -2.75 2.19 25.92
C ASN A 52 -2.38 1.04 26.86
N PRO A 53 -1.27 1.11 27.62
CA PRO A 53 -0.84 0.01 28.49
C PRO A 53 -1.82 -0.29 29.64
N ASP A 54 -2.69 0.65 29.94
CA ASP A 54 -3.70 0.55 31.01
C ASP A 54 -5.10 0.15 30.48
N ALA A 55 -5.20 -0.17 29.18
CA ALA A 55 -6.47 -0.62 28.60
C ALA A 55 -6.98 -1.89 29.31
N PRO A 56 -8.26 -1.88 29.76
CA PRO A 56 -8.81 -3.07 30.41
C PRO A 56 -8.89 -4.24 29.42
N LYS A 57 -8.66 -5.44 29.93
CA LYS A 57 -8.87 -6.69 29.20
C LYS A 57 -10.29 -7.18 29.48
N GLY A 58 -10.99 -7.64 28.45
CA GLY A 58 -12.33 -8.21 28.60
C GLY A 58 -13.31 -7.81 27.50
N GLY A 59 -14.50 -8.40 27.60
CA GLY A 59 -15.61 -8.10 26.71
C GLY A 59 -15.51 -8.73 25.32
N SER A 60 -16.40 -8.31 24.42
CA SER A 60 -16.51 -8.84 23.07
C SER A 60 -16.58 -7.74 22.03
N PHE A 61 -16.10 -8.07 20.83
CA PHE A 61 -16.09 -7.22 19.65
C PHE A 61 -16.69 -8.00 18.48
N ALA A 62 -17.73 -7.47 17.84
CA ALA A 62 -18.35 -8.07 16.66
C ALA A 62 -18.13 -7.18 15.44
N ASP A 63 -17.44 -7.71 14.43
CA ASP A 63 -17.21 -7.08 13.14
C ASP A 63 -18.06 -7.73 12.04
N GLY A 64 -18.46 -6.96 11.03
CA GLY A 64 -19.25 -7.41 9.91
C GLY A 64 -18.54 -7.32 8.58
N GLN A 65 -18.82 -8.28 7.70
CA GLN A 65 -18.30 -8.29 6.32
C GLN A 65 -19.39 -8.69 5.33
N VAL A 66 -19.27 -8.16 4.10
CA VAL A 66 -20.12 -8.60 2.99
C VAL A 66 -19.46 -9.77 2.27
N GLY A 67 -20.25 -10.82 2.02
CA GLY A 67 -19.80 -12.02 1.34
C GLY A 67 -19.89 -13.27 2.20
N SER A 68 -18.94 -14.17 2.07
CA SER A 68 -18.88 -15.45 2.74
C SER A 68 -17.44 -15.95 2.75
N PHE A 69 -17.16 -17.01 3.52
CA PHE A 69 -15.87 -17.69 3.56
C PHE A 69 -16.05 -19.21 3.46
N ASP A 70 -15.03 -19.90 2.99
CA ASP A 70 -14.96 -21.35 2.84
C ASP A 70 -13.58 -21.93 3.21
N SER A 71 -12.71 -21.09 3.81
CA SER A 71 -11.40 -21.51 4.28
C SER A 71 -10.99 -20.75 5.54
N LEU A 72 -10.20 -21.39 6.41
CA LEU A 72 -9.56 -20.81 7.59
C LEU A 72 -8.04 -20.61 7.41
N ASN A 73 -7.49 -21.00 6.27
CA ASN A 73 -6.06 -20.82 5.98
C ASN A 73 -5.81 -19.58 5.11
N PRO A 74 -5.33 -18.46 5.68
CA PRO A 74 -5.12 -17.21 4.94
C PRO A 74 -3.83 -17.19 4.10
N HIS A 75 -3.08 -18.27 4.06
CA HIS A 75 -1.76 -18.35 3.42
C HIS A 75 -1.77 -19.02 2.06
N ILE A 76 -2.89 -19.62 1.66
CA ILE A 76 -3.07 -20.33 0.39
C ILE A 76 -3.86 -19.49 -0.62
N GLN A 77 -3.82 -19.93 -1.89
CA GLN A 77 -4.59 -19.29 -2.98
C GLN A 77 -6.04 -19.79 -3.05
N ALA A 78 -6.28 -21.01 -2.56
CA ALA A 78 -7.60 -21.64 -2.63
C ALA A 78 -8.52 -21.10 -1.53
N GLY A 79 -9.79 -20.93 -1.89
CA GLY A 79 -10.85 -20.53 -0.95
C GLY A 79 -10.89 -19.02 -0.65
N ARG A 80 -11.93 -18.64 0.11
CA ARG A 80 -12.15 -17.31 0.67
C ARG A 80 -11.97 -17.37 2.17
N VAL A 81 -11.15 -16.50 2.71
CA VAL A 81 -10.78 -16.48 4.12
C VAL A 81 -11.18 -15.16 4.75
N PRO A 82 -11.69 -15.13 5.98
CA PRO A 82 -11.79 -13.89 6.75
C PRO A 82 -10.41 -13.22 6.81
N TRP A 83 -10.26 -12.04 6.21
CA TRP A 83 -8.94 -11.41 6.04
C TRP A 83 -8.24 -11.08 7.37
N GLN A 84 -9.03 -10.87 8.44
CA GLN A 84 -8.54 -10.58 9.78
C GLN A 84 -7.77 -11.76 10.39
N LEU A 85 -8.07 -13.01 10.01
CA LEU A 85 -7.38 -14.19 10.56
C LEU A 85 -5.87 -14.09 10.39
N ARG A 86 -5.39 -13.50 9.28
CA ARG A 86 -3.96 -13.33 9.02
C ARG A 86 -3.25 -12.51 10.08
N PHE A 87 -3.92 -11.54 10.69
CA PHE A 87 -3.35 -10.57 11.60
C PHE A 87 -3.63 -10.90 13.06
N LEU A 88 -4.75 -11.56 13.34
CA LEU A 88 -5.19 -11.87 14.69
C LEU A 88 -4.76 -13.26 15.17
N ALA A 89 -4.71 -14.24 14.26
CA ALA A 89 -4.44 -15.63 14.61
C ALA A 89 -3.01 -16.11 14.30
N TYR A 90 -2.20 -15.32 13.57
CA TYR A 90 -0.86 -15.71 13.15
C TYR A 90 0.17 -14.64 13.48
N GLU A 91 1.26 -15.05 14.07
CA GLU A 91 2.43 -14.22 14.32
C GLU A 91 3.58 -14.49 13.36
N SER A 92 4.51 -13.54 13.32
CA SER A 92 5.74 -13.57 12.56
C SER A 92 6.95 -13.41 13.48
N LEU A 93 8.16 -13.55 12.94
CA LEU A 93 9.39 -13.36 13.70
C LEU A 93 9.49 -11.95 14.27
N MET A 94 9.07 -10.95 13.47
CA MET A 94 9.10 -9.53 13.81
C MET A 94 7.73 -8.90 13.61
N GLY A 95 7.38 -7.92 14.45
CA GLY A 95 6.16 -7.13 14.36
C GLY A 95 6.39 -5.73 13.82
N ARG A 96 5.41 -5.18 13.09
CA ARG A 96 5.48 -3.83 12.52
C ARG A 96 5.03 -2.78 13.54
N SER A 97 5.81 -1.70 13.67
CA SER A 97 5.31 -0.49 14.32
C SER A 97 4.52 0.37 13.32
N TYR A 98 3.36 0.86 13.74
CA TYR A 98 2.52 1.74 12.91
C TYR A 98 2.86 3.23 13.06
N ASP A 99 3.85 3.56 13.91
CA ASP A 99 4.47 4.89 14.00
C ASP A 99 5.77 4.97 13.20
N GLU A 100 6.36 3.82 12.90
CA GLU A 100 7.61 3.70 12.16
C GLU A 100 7.43 2.80 10.94
N PRO A 101 6.97 3.33 9.78
CA PRO A 101 6.63 2.53 8.60
C PRO A 101 7.75 1.62 8.09
N PHE A 102 8.99 1.94 8.42
CA PHE A 102 10.21 1.25 7.95
C PHE A 102 10.89 0.40 9.01
N THR A 103 10.24 0.14 10.15
CA THR A 103 10.87 -0.53 11.28
C THR A 103 10.04 -1.71 11.76
N LEU A 104 10.72 -2.80 12.08
CA LEU A 104 10.15 -3.98 12.71
C LEU A 104 10.85 -4.21 14.06
N TYR A 105 10.06 -4.66 15.03
CA TYR A 105 10.52 -5.02 16.36
C TYR A 105 10.35 -6.51 16.64
N GLY A 106 11.19 -7.07 17.51
CA GLY A 106 11.16 -8.49 17.83
C GLY A 106 9.82 -8.95 18.42
N LEU A 107 9.24 -10.02 17.83
CA LEU A 107 8.04 -10.68 18.30
C LEU A 107 8.36 -12.13 18.66
N LEU A 108 8.18 -13.11 17.77
CA LEU A 108 8.71 -14.47 18.00
C LEU A 108 10.24 -14.49 18.09
N ALA A 109 10.91 -13.63 17.33
CA ALA A 109 12.36 -13.43 17.45
C ALA A 109 12.69 -12.46 18.61
N GLU A 110 13.67 -12.82 19.41
CA GLU A 110 14.27 -11.99 20.45
C GLU A 110 15.26 -10.99 19.84
N THR A 111 16.05 -11.47 18.86
CA THR A 111 17.05 -10.67 18.17
C THR A 111 17.04 -10.90 16.66
N VAL A 112 17.51 -9.89 15.94
CA VAL A 112 17.78 -9.91 14.51
C VAL A 112 19.19 -9.41 14.24
N GLU A 113 19.93 -10.10 13.38
CA GLU A 113 21.29 -9.75 12.96
C GLU A 113 21.36 -9.76 11.44
N VAL A 114 21.73 -8.63 10.83
CA VAL A 114 21.99 -8.51 9.39
C VAL A 114 23.49 -8.56 9.15
N ALA A 115 23.93 -9.42 8.24
CA ALA A 115 25.33 -9.50 7.88
C ALA A 115 25.84 -8.20 7.22
N GLU A 116 27.12 -7.85 7.43
CA GLU A 116 27.73 -6.62 6.90
C GLU A 116 27.65 -6.49 5.37
N ASP A 117 27.60 -7.63 4.66
CA ASP A 117 27.47 -7.66 3.19
C ASP A 117 26.01 -7.53 2.72
N GLY A 118 25.05 -7.49 3.64
CA GLY A 118 23.62 -7.40 3.34
C GLY A 118 23.04 -8.64 2.65
N LEU A 119 23.77 -9.75 2.61
CA LEU A 119 23.35 -10.98 1.93
C LEU A 119 22.66 -11.98 2.85
N SER A 120 22.63 -11.74 4.16
CA SER A 120 21.90 -12.62 5.06
C SER A 120 21.34 -11.91 6.28
N VAL A 121 20.29 -12.51 6.86
CA VAL A 121 19.71 -12.12 8.13
C VAL A 121 19.53 -13.34 9.01
N THR A 122 19.88 -13.22 10.29
CA THR A 122 19.67 -14.25 11.30
C THR A 122 18.66 -13.77 12.32
N TYR A 123 17.61 -14.55 12.54
CA TYR A 123 16.61 -14.33 13.59
C TYR A 123 16.81 -15.36 14.68
N THR A 124 16.88 -14.93 15.95
CA THR A 124 16.97 -15.82 17.09
C THR A 124 15.66 -15.83 17.86
N LEU A 125 15.01 -17.00 17.94
CA LEU A 125 13.72 -17.16 18.61
C LEU A 125 13.82 -16.95 20.13
N ARG A 126 12.74 -16.42 20.71
CA ARG A 126 12.56 -16.34 22.16
C ARG A 126 12.43 -17.75 22.77
N PRO A 127 13.05 -18.02 23.89
CA PRO A 127 12.94 -19.35 24.54
C PRO A 127 11.54 -19.63 25.08
N GLU A 128 10.77 -18.59 25.37
CA GLU A 128 9.39 -18.66 25.87
C GLU A 128 8.34 -18.79 24.77
N ALA A 129 8.69 -18.59 23.49
CA ALA A 129 7.73 -18.64 22.38
C ALA A 129 7.01 -19.99 22.29
N ARG A 130 5.67 -19.97 22.24
CA ARG A 130 4.81 -21.14 22.21
C ARG A 130 3.71 -20.98 21.15
N PHE A 131 3.31 -22.09 20.58
CA PHE A 131 2.05 -22.19 19.85
C PHE A 131 0.85 -22.21 20.79
N SER A 132 -0.34 -21.96 20.27
CA SER A 132 -1.60 -21.95 21.03
C SER A 132 -1.95 -23.28 21.69
N ASP A 133 -1.32 -24.39 21.30
CA ASP A 133 -1.44 -25.68 21.97
C ASP A 133 -0.39 -25.91 23.06
N GLY A 134 0.39 -24.89 23.42
CA GLY A 134 1.44 -24.92 24.44
C GLY A 134 2.77 -25.52 24.01
N SER A 135 2.88 -26.07 22.80
CA SER A 135 4.17 -26.59 22.30
C SER A 135 5.14 -25.45 21.93
N PRO A 136 6.46 -25.64 22.08
CA PRO A 136 7.43 -24.60 21.78
C PRO A 136 7.49 -24.29 20.28
N VAL A 137 7.69 -23.01 19.94
CA VAL A 137 8.05 -22.61 18.57
C VAL A 137 9.54 -22.87 18.37
N THR A 138 9.90 -23.55 17.29
CA THR A 138 11.26 -24.01 17.02
C THR A 138 11.83 -23.45 15.72
N ALA A 139 13.14 -23.52 15.54
CA ALA A 139 13.80 -23.18 14.29
C ALA A 139 13.31 -24.04 13.12
N ASP A 140 12.90 -25.30 13.37
CA ASP A 140 12.34 -26.17 12.33
C ASP A 140 10.94 -25.71 11.87
N ASP A 141 10.13 -25.16 12.77
CA ASP A 141 8.84 -24.57 12.39
C ASP A 141 9.03 -23.33 11.50
N VAL A 142 10.05 -22.52 11.77
CA VAL A 142 10.39 -21.35 10.93
C VAL A 142 10.83 -21.81 9.54
N ILE A 143 11.74 -22.77 9.45
CA ILE A 143 12.23 -23.32 8.17
C ILE A 143 11.08 -23.95 7.40
N TRP A 144 10.27 -24.78 8.04
CA TRP A 144 9.12 -25.41 7.42
C TRP A 144 8.10 -24.38 6.92
N SER A 145 7.79 -23.37 7.73
CA SER A 145 6.86 -22.29 7.34
C SER A 145 7.36 -21.53 6.12
N PHE A 146 8.67 -21.28 6.04
CA PHE A 146 9.28 -20.65 4.88
C PHE A 146 9.13 -21.53 3.63
N GLU A 147 9.46 -22.81 3.73
CA GLU A 147 9.44 -23.77 2.62
C GLU A 147 8.02 -24.04 2.11
N ILE A 148 7.03 -24.27 3.00
CA ILE A 148 5.66 -24.56 2.60
C ILE A 148 5.03 -23.35 1.89
N LEU A 149 5.34 -22.13 2.33
CA LEU A 149 4.86 -20.90 1.71
C LEU A 149 5.57 -20.57 0.37
N GLY A 150 6.66 -21.26 0.04
CA GLY A 150 7.32 -21.20 -1.26
C GLY A 150 6.69 -22.11 -2.32
N ARG A 151 5.88 -23.10 -1.90
CA ARG A 151 5.30 -24.10 -2.83
C ARG A 151 4.16 -23.56 -3.70
N PRO A 152 3.89 -24.19 -4.86
CA PRO A 152 2.67 -23.95 -5.62
C PRO A 152 1.43 -24.16 -4.74
N GLY A 153 0.45 -23.26 -4.86
CA GLY A 153 -0.75 -23.25 -3.99
C GLY A 153 -0.67 -22.24 -2.83
N ALA A 154 0.53 -21.85 -2.40
CA ALA A 154 0.69 -20.73 -1.49
C ALA A 154 0.44 -19.38 -2.19
N ASN A 155 0.08 -18.37 -1.42
CA ASN A 155 -0.14 -17.02 -1.92
C ASN A 155 1.11 -16.46 -2.63
N GLY A 156 0.95 -15.87 -3.82
CA GLY A 156 2.04 -15.46 -4.72
C GLY A 156 3.09 -14.54 -4.08
N ARG A 157 2.69 -13.67 -3.13
CA ARG A 157 3.63 -12.79 -2.41
C ARG A 157 4.71 -13.55 -1.63
N TYR A 158 4.40 -14.74 -1.09
CA TYR A 158 5.39 -15.53 -0.36
C TYR A 158 6.36 -16.20 -1.33
N ARG A 159 5.89 -16.65 -2.49
CA ARG A 159 6.72 -17.31 -3.49
C ARG A 159 7.76 -16.38 -4.09
N ALA A 160 7.38 -15.14 -4.42
CA ALA A 160 8.31 -14.15 -4.96
C ALA A 160 9.52 -13.90 -4.04
N ALA A 161 9.31 -13.82 -2.73
CA ALA A 161 10.42 -13.70 -1.78
C ALA A 161 11.19 -15.02 -1.60
N HIS A 162 10.52 -16.18 -1.74
CA HIS A 162 11.17 -17.50 -1.66
C HIS A 162 12.16 -17.71 -2.80
N GLU A 163 11.84 -17.25 -4.02
CA GLU A 163 12.70 -17.40 -5.22
C GLU A 163 14.04 -16.67 -5.08
N ARG A 164 14.12 -15.64 -4.23
CA ARG A 164 15.31 -14.84 -3.97
C ARG A 164 16.18 -15.34 -2.81
N VAL A 165 15.68 -16.30 -2.01
CA VAL A 165 16.43 -16.91 -0.91
C VAL A 165 17.20 -18.12 -1.42
N THR A 166 18.52 -18.10 -1.27
CA THR A 166 19.42 -19.14 -1.77
C THR A 166 19.74 -20.22 -0.75
N ASP A 167 19.61 -19.90 0.54
CA ASP A 167 19.84 -20.85 1.65
C ASP A 167 19.05 -20.47 2.89
N VAL A 168 18.54 -21.47 3.60
CA VAL A 168 17.92 -21.32 4.92
C VAL A 168 18.54 -22.33 5.86
N ALA A 169 19.22 -21.85 6.88
CA ALA A 169 19.99 -22.69 7.79
C ALA A 169 19.67 -22.42 9.26
N ARG A 170 19.62 -23.50 10.05
CA ARG A 170 19.59 -23.39 11.51
C ARG A 170 20.93 -22.85 12.04
N VAL A 171 20.88 -21.91 12.98
CA VAL A 171 22.03 -21.34 13.68
C VAL A 171 21.87 -21.60 15.17
N GLY A 172 22.66 -22.50 15.72
CA GLY A 172 22.49 -22.94 17.11
C GLY A 172 21.15 -23.65 17.34
N GLU A 173 20.58 -23.49 18.53
CA GLU A 173 19.34 -24.13 18.93
C GLU A 173 18.09 -23.36 18.47
N ARG A 174 18.14 -22.04 18.51
CA ARG A 174 16.99 -21.14 18.31
C ARG A 174 17.13 -20.18 17.12
N GLY A 175 18.28 -20.16 16.44
CA GLY A 175 18.53 -19.25 15.32
C GLY A 175 18.14 -19.84 13.98
N VAL A 176 17.67 -18.98 13.07
CA VAL A 176 17.46 -19.28 11.65
C VAL A 176 18.06 -18.18 10.81
N ARG A 177 18.95 -18.54 9.89
CA ARG A 177 19.56 -17.62 8.94
C ARG A 177 18.99 -17.83 7.55
N PHE A 178 18.60 -16.72 6.92
CA PHE A 178 18.21 -16.65 5.52
C PHE A 178 19.33 -15.97 4.74
N THR A 179 19.75 -16.58 3.63
CA THR A 179 20.73 -16.01 2.68
C THR A 179 20.04 -15.70 1.37
N ILE A 180 20.29 -14.52 0.81
CA ILE A 180 19.63 -14.02 -0.40
C ILE A 180 20.62 -13.90 -1.56
N ASP A 181 20.10 -13.86 -2.78
CA ASP A 181 20.87 -13.84 -4.05
C ASP A 181 21.62 -12.54 -4.29
N ALA A 182 21.12 -11.41 -3.81
CA ALA A 182 21.70 -10.09 -3.92
C ALA A 182 21.26 -9.21 -2.74
N PRO A 183 22.05 -8.20 -2.33
CA PRO A 183 21.68 -7.31 -1.22
C PRO A 183 20.34 -6.63 -1.46
N ASP A 184 19.41 -6.80 -0.52
CA ASP A 184 18.07 -6.23 -0.57
C ASP A 184 17.53 -6.07 0.86
N ARG A 185 17.57 -4.84 1.37
CA ARG A 185 17.14 -4.52 2.75
C ARG A 185 15.67 -4.81 2.98
N GLU A 186 14.82 -4.54 1.99
CA GLU A 186 13.38 -4.77 2.08
C GLU A 186 13.06 -6.27 2.14
N LEU A 187 13.75 -7.10 1.35
CA LEU A 187 13.59 -8.54 1.38
C LEU A 187 13.97 -9.11 2.76
N LEU A 188 15.08 -8.66 3.35
CA LEU A 188 15.50 -9.10 4.69
C LEU A 188 14.44 -8.79 5.74
N MET A 189 13.83 -7.60 5.72
CA MET A 189 12.72 -7.25 6.61
C MET A 189 11.46 -8.09 6.32
N THR A 190 11.12 -8.28 5.05
CA THR A 190 9.94 -9.05 4.61
C THR A 190 10.01 -10.50 5.10
N LEU A 191 11.20 -11.10 5.16
CA LEU A 191 11.40 -12.44 5.73
C LEU A 191 11.01 -12.50 7.21
N GLY A 192 11.29 -11.43 7.98
CA GLY A 192 10.88 -11.30 9.38
C GLY A 192 9.37 -11.20 9.59
N MET A 193 8.61 -10.79 8.59
CA MET A 193 7.14 -10.67 8.64
C MET A 193 6.39 -11.92 8.16
N ARG A 194 7.08 -13.02 7.87
CA ARG A 194 6.42 -14.26 7.47
C ARG A 194 5.72 -14.94 8.65
N PRO A 195 4.48 -15.43 8.45
CA PRO A 195 3.78 -16.16 9.50
C PRO A 195 4.50 -17.47 9.82
N ILE A 196 4.57 -17.80 11.10
CA ILE A 196 5.16 -19.04 11.59
C ILE A 196 4.03 -19.97 12.05
N MET A 197 4.03 -21.19 11.55
CA MET A 197 3.02 -22.20 11.78
C MET A 197 3.67 -23.49 12.28
N LYS A 198 2.91 -24.33 12.98
CA LYS A 198 3.40 -25.57 13.57
C LYS A 198 3.63 -26.65 12.50
N ALA A 199 4.88 -26.98 12.21
CA ALA A 199 5.29 -27.98 11.23
C ALA A 199 4.68 -29.38 11.53
N ALA A 200 4.73 -29.80 12.80
CA ALA A 200 4.26 -31.11 13.24
C ALA A 200 2.77 -31.37 12.99
N GLN A 201 1.95 -30.32 12.83
CA GLN A 201 0.53 -30.46 12.45
C GLN A 201 0.37 -31.09 11.06
N TRP A 202 1.30 -30.82 10.15
CA TRP A 202 1.20 -31.18 8.73
C TRP A 202 2.19 -32.29 8.33
N GLU A 203 2.96 -32.83 9.27
CA GLU A 203 3.94 -33.88 8.99
C GLU A 203 3.30 -35.10 8.31
N GLY A 204 3.80 -35.46 7.10
CA GLY A 204 3.30 -36.53 6.27
C GLY A 204 1.98 -36.26 5.54
N ARG A 205 1.45 -35.03 5.63
CA ARG A 205 0.23 -34.58 4.95
C ARG A 205 0.31 -33.14 4.47
N GLU A 206 1.49 -32.69 4.04
CA GLU A 206 1.75 -31.29 3.64
C GLU A 206 0.83 -30.82 2.50
N GLU A 207 0.36 -31.73 1.65
CA GLU A 207 -0.59 -31.40 0.57
C GLU A 207 -1.97 -30.97 1.11
N ASP A 208 -2.34 -31.39 2.32
CA ASP A 208 -3.60 -30.97 2.94
C ASP A 208 -3.55 -29.51 3.37
N PHE A 209 -2.34 -28.95 3.61
CA PHE A 209 -2.16 -27.52 3.90
C PHE A 209 -2.74 -26.61 2.81
N PHE A 210 -2.74 -27.06 1.56
CA PHE A 210 -3.20 -26.27 0.41
C PHE A 210 -4.68 -26.45 0.09
N ARG A 211 -5.41 -27.24 0.88
CA ARG A 211 -6.86 -27.42 0.71
C ARG A 211 -7.63 -26.32 1.41
N SER A 212 -8.61 -25.74 0.72
CA SER A 212 -9.59 -24.88 1.40
C SER A 212 -10.52 -25.74 2.26
N GLY A 213 -10.90 -25.22 3.40
CA GLY A 213 -11.82 -25.88 4.32
C GLY A 213 -11.98 -25.09 5.63
N THR A 214 -13.05 -25.41 6.36
CA THR A 214 -13.39 -24.76 7.62
C THR A 214 -13.29 -25.72 8.83
N GLU A 215 -12.80 -26.94 8.60
CA GLU A 215 -12.68 -27.95 9.66
C GLU A 215 -11.34 -27.85 10.41
N GLU A 216 -10.31 -27.32 9.78
CA GLU A 216 -8.98 -27.23 10.35
C GLU A 216 -8.28 -25.93 9.91
N ALA A 217 -7.67 -25.25 10.88
CA ALA A 217 -6.79 -24.10 10.64
C ALA A 217 -5.34 -24.44 11.03
N PRO A 218 -4.32 -23.84 10.40
CA PRO A 218 -2.95 -23.96 10.87
C PRO A 218 -2.81 -23.46 12.31
N ILE A 219 -2.15 -24.25 13.16
CA ILE A 219 -1.82 -23.88 14.53
C ILE A 219 -0.71 -22.83 14.48
N ALA A 220 -0.91 -21.71 15.20
CA ALA A 220 0.02 -20.61 15.29
C ALA A 220 0.18 -20.13 16.73
N SER A 221 0.86 -19.01 16.94
CA SER A 221 1.34 -18.54 18.24
C SER A 221 0.72 -17.21 18.68
N ALA A 222 -0.25 -16.69 17.94
CA ALA A 222 -0.86 -15.39 18.19
C ALA A 222 -1.80 -15.38 19.41
N PRO A 223 -2.14 -14.19 19.95
CA PRO A 223 -2.98 -14.05 21.15
C PRO A 223 -4.40 -14.55 20.97
N TYR A 224 -4.89 -14.72 19.73
CA TYR A 224 -6.23 -15.21 19.44
C TYR A 224 -6.23 -16.57 18.77
N VAL A 225 -7.15 -17.44 19.21
CA VAL A 225 -7.38 -18.75 18.63
C VAL A 225 -8.80 -18.85 18.08
N ILE A 226 -8.98 -19.59 16.99
CA ILE A 226 -10.30 -19.86 16.43
C ILE A 226 -11.04 -20.79 17.40
N SER A 227 -12.10 -20.29 18.03
CA SER A 227 -12.88 -21.02 19.05
C SER A 227 -14.21 -21.56 18.52
N ALA A 228 -14.81 -20.92 17.50
CA ALA A 228 -16.03 -21.41 16.86
C ALA A 228 -16.08 -21.01 15.38
N VAL A 229 -16.71 -21.86 14.57
CA VAL A 229 -16.93 -21.62 13.15
C VAL A 229 -18.34 -22.05 12.77
N ASP A 230 -19.12 -21.13 12.18
CA ASP A 230 -20.35 -21.44 11.43
C ASP A 230 -20.01 -21.19 9.94
N PRO A 231 -19.77 -22.25 9.14
CA PRO A 231 -19.21 -22.13 7.81
C PRO A 231 -19.99 -21.16 6.91
N GLY A 232 -19.28 -20.18 6.35
CA GLY A 232 -19.84 -19.16 5.49
C GLY A 232 -20.60 -18.04 6.18
N ARG A 233 -20.82 -18.14 7.51
CA ARG A 233 -21.63 -17.18 8.29
C ARG A 233 -20.86 -16.46 9.36
N SER A 234 -20.10 -17.17 10.21
CA SER A 234 -19.31 -16.51 11.26
C SER A 234 -18.07 -17.29 11.66
N VAL A 235 -17.06 -16.56 12.12
CA VAL A 235 -15.88 -17.10 12.80
C VAL A 235 -15.71 -16.34 14.10
N THR A 236 -15.49 -17.08 15.19
CA THR A 236 -15.21 -16.52 16.51
C THR A 236 -13.77 -16.83 16.89
N LEU A 237 -13.08 -15.80 17.32
CA LEU A 237 -11.75 -15.88 17.93
C LEU A 237 -11.89 -15.63 19.42
N SER A 238 -11.23 -16.44 20.24
CA SER A 238 -11.12 -16.20 21.69
C SER A 238 -9.67 -15.88 22.02
N ARG A 239 -9.47 -14.91 22.92
CA ARG A 239 -8.14 -14.60 23.43
C ARG A 239 -7.61 -15.78 24.24
N ASP A 240 -6.40 -16.20 23.93
CA ASP A 240 -5.71 -17.25 24.67
C ASP A 240 -5.27 -16.72 26.05
N PRO A 241 -5.82 -17.22 27.16
CA PRO A 241 -5.42 -16.76 28.49
C PRO A 241 -3.97 -17.12 28.85
N ASP A 242 -3.42 -18.14 28.20
CA ASP A 242 -2.06 -18.63 28.39
C ASP A 242 -1.07 -18.15 27.30
N TYR A 243 -1.47 -17.12 26.55
CA TYR A 243 -0.65 -16.58 25.48
C TYR A 243 0.75 -16.21 25.98
N TRP A 244 1.77 -16.82 25.41
CA TRP A 244 3.16 -16.71 25.81
C TRP A 244 3.74 -15.28 25.79
N GLY A 245 3.23 -14.43 24.90
CA GLY A 245 3.75 -13.08 24.63
C GLY A 245 2.98 -11.95 25.33
N ALA A 246 2.06 -12.25 26.26
CA ALA A 246 1.18 -11.26 26.89
C ALA A 246 1.94 -10.11 27.61
N ASP A 247 3.12 -10.38 28.14
CA ASP A 247 3.98 -9.42 28.84
C ASP A 247 5.02 -8.73 27.96
N LEU A 248 5.09 -9.08 26.67
CA LEU A 248 6.03 -8.43 25.76
C LEU A 248 5.70 -6.94 25.64
N ALA A 249 6.74 -6.10 25.64
CA ALA A 249 6.58 -4.65 25.42
C ALA A 249 5.82 -4.34 24.12
N PHE A 250 6.04 -5.14 23.07
CA PHE A 250 5.33 -5.04 21.79
C PHE A 250 3.81 -5.32 21.91
N ARG A 251 3.39 -6.14 22.88
CA ARG A 251 1.98 -6.57 23.07
C ARG A 251 1.28 -5.86 24.23
N ARG A 252 2.00 -5.07 25.01
CA ARG A 252 1.37 -4.37 26.14
C ARG A 252 0.41 -3.29 25.66
N GLY A 253 -0.87 -3.41 26.08
CA GLY A 253 -1.94 -2.50 25.69
C GLY A 253 -2.60 -2.85 24.35
N THR A 254 -2.28 -4.01 23.77
CA THR A 254 -2.95 -4.59 22.59
C THR A 254 -3.76 -5.83 22.97
N ASP A 255 -4.56 -6.37 22.06
CA ASP A 255 -5.31 -7.63 22.25
C ASP A 255 -6.21 -7.59 23.49
N ASN A 256 -7.00 -6.51 23.62
CA ASN A 256 -7.70 -6.20 24.87
C ASN A 256 -9.05 -6.92 25.03
N VAL A 257 -9.72 -7.29 23.93
CA VAL A 257 -11.03 -7.97 23.98
C VAL A 257 -10.87 -9.48 24.16
N ASP A 258 -11.80 -10.13 24.86
CA ASP A 258 -11.75 -11.58 25.09
C ASP A 258 -12.28 -12.37 23.89
N GLU A 259 -13.24 -11.82 23.17
CA GLU A 259 -13.88 -12.48 22.03
C GLU A 259 -14.02 -11.53 20.84
N ILE A 260 -13.57 -11.98 19.66
CA ILE A 260 -13.75 -11.28 18.40
C ILE A 260 -14.62 -12.16 17.50
N ARG A 261 -15.80 -11.66 17.10
CA ARG A 261 -16.71 -12.34 16.22
C ARG A 261 -16.78 -11.65 14.86
N MET A 262 -16.49 -12.36 13.81
CA MET A 262 -16.61 -11.91 12.42
C MET A 262 -17.89 -12.49 11.81
N GLU A 263 -18.84 -11.63 11.48
CA GLU A 263 -20.14 -11.99 10.90
C GLU A 263 -20.17 -11.68 9.39
N PHE A 264 -20.74 -12.58 8.60
CA PHE A 264 -20.84 -12.45 7.15
C PHE A 264 -22.28 -12.23 6.70
N PHE A 265 -22.48 -11.24 5.83
CA PHE A 265 -23.77 -10.81 5.30
C PHE A 265 -23.82 -10.95 3.78
N GLY A 266 -24.98 -11.29 3.24
CA GLY A 266 -25.15 -11.50 1.80
C GLY A 266 -24.93 -10.24 0.95
N ASP A 267 -25.21 -9.06 1.52
CA ASP A 267 -25.05 -7.78 0.83
C ASP A 267 -24.80 -6.62 1.81
N ALA A 268 -24.44 -5.45 1.27
CA ALA A 268 -24.12 -4.25 2.05
C ALA A 268 -25.34 -3.67 2.79
N ALA A 269 -26.57 -3.88 2.30
CA ALA A 269 -27.76 -3.39 2.96
C ALA A 269 -28.05 -4.21 4.22
N ALA A 270 -27.97 -5.54 4.13
CA ALA A 270 -28.11 -6.43 5.28
C ALA A 270 -27.01 -6.17 6.33
N HIS A 271 -25.78 -5.92 5.90
CA HIS A 271 -24.65 -5.56 6.75
C HIS A 271 -24.95 -4.24 7.52
N PHE A 272 -25.40 -3.19 6.82
CA PHE A 272 -25.72 -1.92 7.46
C PHE A 272 -26.92 -2.03 8.43
N GLU A 273 -27.98 -2.78 8.07
CA GLU A 273 -29.10 -3.02 8.99
C GLU A 273 -28.70 -3.81 10.23
N ALA A 274 -27.76 -4.78 10.10
CA ALA A 274 -27.21 -5.52 11.23
C ALA A 274 -26.47 -4.59 12.22
N PHE A 275 -25.70 -3.63 11.71
CA PHE A 275 -25.07 -2.59 12.52
C PHE A 275 -26.11 -1.73 13.26
N LYS A 276 -27.11 -1.24 12.55
CA LYS A 276 -28.19 -0.43 13.13
C LYS A 276 -28.97 -1.20 14.22
N ALA A 277 -29.08 -2.51 14.06
CA ALA A 277 -29.73 -3.40 15.04
C ALA A 277 -28.81 -3.80 16.22
N GLY A 278 -27.50 -3.48 16.18
CA GLY A 278 -26.54 -3.85 17.22
C GLY A 278 -26.11 -5.32 17.18
N VAL A 279 -26.22 -5.99 16.02
CA VAL A 279 -25.71 -7.35 15.81
C VAL A 279 -24.18 -7.33 15.67
N ILE A 280 -23.66 -6.28 15.07
CA ILE A 280 -22.24 -5.96 14.99
C ILE A 280 -21.95 -4.61 15.64
N ASP A 281 -20.75 -4.44 16.13
CA ASP A 281 -20.34 -3.33 16.97
C ASP A 281 -19.72 -2.17 16.20
N THR A 282 -19.22 -2.43 14.99
CA THR A 282 -18.53 -1.41 14.19
C THR A 282 -18.99 -1.43 12.74
N MET A 283 -18.90 -0.26 12.11
CA MET A 283 -19.14 -0.07 10.68
C MET A 283 -18.15 0.94 10.12
N ARG A 284 -17.36 0.53 9.14
CA ARG A 284 -16.49 1.45 8.38
C ARG A 284 -17.23 1.95 7.15
N GLU A 285 -17.34 3.27 7.02
CA GLU A 285 -17.94 3.90 5.85
C GLU A 285 -16.86 4.53 4.97
N THR A 286 -16.95 4.31 3.68
CA THR A 286 -16.01 4.87 2.69
C THR A 286 -16.64 5.97 1.84
N ASN A 287 -17.96 6.14 1.92
CA ASN A 287 -18.69 7.16 1.19
C ASN A 287 -19.07 8.32 2.12
N PRO A 288 -18.47 9.51 1.98
CA PRO A 288 -18.72 10.66 2.86
C PRO A 288 -20.16 11.19 2.77
N ALA A 289 -20.79 11.13 1.60
CA ALA A 289 -22.19 11.55 1.45
C ALA A 289 -23.14 10.60 2.19
N LYS A 290 -22.85 9.30 2.19
CA LYS A 290 -23.58 8.32 2.98
C LYS A 290 -23.34 8.51 4.48
N TRP A 291 -22.07 8.78 4.87
CA TRP A 291 -21.74 9.12 6.27
C TRP A 291 -22.55 10.29 6.79
N ALA A 292 -22.63 11.39 6.04
CA ALA A 292 -23.36 12.58 6.42
C ALA A 292 -24.89 12.38 6.48
N ARG A 293 -25.45 11.52 5.63
CA ARG A 293 -26.89 11.38 5.45
C ARG A 293 -27.51 10.21 6.20
N ASP A 294 -26.86 9.02 6.16
CA ASP A 294 -27.49 7.75 6.56
C ASP A 294 -27.17 7.34 8.01
N TYR A 295 -26.21 8.01 8.65
CA TYR A 295 -25.80 7.73 10.03
C TYR A 295 -26.60 8.56 11.06
N ASP A 296 -27.84 8.94 10.75
CA ASP A 296 -28.81 9.55 11.67
C ASP A 296 -29.95 8.57 11.99
N PHE A 297 -29.66 7.49 12.74
CA PHE A 297 -30.63 6.50 13.20
C PHE A 297 -30.75 6.49 14.74
N PRO A 298 -31.73 5.78 15.32
CA PRO A 298 -32.04 5.88 16.75
C PRO A 298 -30.86 5.67 17.70
N ARG A 299 -30.00 4.67 17.44
CA ARG A 299 -28.83 4.39 18.32
C ARG A 299 -27.75 5.47 18.25
N VAL A 300 -27.62 6.17 17.12
CA VAL A 300 -26.74 7.36 17.03
C VAL A 300 -27.32 8.52 17.85
N ARG A 301 -28.63 8.78 17.66
CA ARG A 301 -29.31 9.86 18.41
C ARG A 301 -29.38 9.63 19.91
N SER A 302 -29.42 8.38 20.37
CA SER A 302 -29.39 8.02 21.79
C SER A 302 -27.99 8.07 22.40
N GLY A 303 -26.93 8.13 21.56
CA GLY A 303 -25.55 8.05 22.01
C GLY A 303 -25.04 6.62 22.24
N GLU A 304 -25.82 5.60 21.88
CA GLU A 304 -25.36 4.21 21.91
C GLU A 304 -24.36 3.89 20.81
N VAL A 305 -24.35 4.67 19.74
CA VAL A 305 -23.36 4.61 18.66
C VAL A 305 -22.64 5.94 18.57
N VAL A 306 -21.31 5.88 18.54
CA VAL A 306 -20.42 7.02 18.36
C VAL A 306 -19.96 7.05 16.90
N LEU A 307 -19.93 8.24 16.32
CA LEU A 307 -19.37 8.50 14.98
C LEU A 307 -17.96 9.08 15.14
N SER A 308 -16.96 8.30 14.77
CA SER A 308 -15.55 8.70 14.88
C SER A 308 -14.96 8.99 13.49
N GLU A 309 -14.29 10.13 13.36
CA GLU A 309 -13.49 10.50 12.22
C GLU A 309 -12.02 10.40 12.63
N ILE A 310 -11.37 9.30 12.27
CA ILE A 310 -10.01 8.99 12.68
C ILE A 310 -9.03 9.49 11.62
N PRO A 311 -8.26 10.56 11.90
CA PRO A 311 -7.29 11.09 10.94
C PRO A 311 -6.14 10.12 10.70
N HIS A 312 -5.54 10.23 9.52
CA HIS A 312 -4.37 9.45 9.15
C HIS A 312 -3.49 10.22 8.15
N GLU A 313 -2.22 9.82 8.07
CA GLU A 313 -1.25 10.36 7.12
C GLU A 313 -0.87 9.33 6.04
N ARG A 314 -1.77 8.39 5.73
CA ARG A 314 -1.55 7.46 4.61
C ARG A 314 -1.53 8.24 3.30
N PRO A 315 -0.63 7.92 2.36
CA PRO A 315 -0.68 8.51 1.03
C PRO A 315 -2.08 8.35 0.41
N SER A 316 -2.56 9.39 -0.26
CA SER A 316 -3.81 9.33 -1.00
C SER A 316 -3.80 8.22 -2.07
N GLY A 317 -2.60 7.85 -2.52
CA GLY A 317 -2.46 7.14 -3.75
C GLY A 317 -2.89 8.01 -4.95
N MET A 318 -3.20 7.38 -6.06
CA MET A 318 -3.69 8.07 -7.23
C MET A 318 -4.95 7.36 -7.75
N THR A 319 -6.08 8.04 -7.61
CA THR A 319 -7.38 7.56 -8.11
C THR A 319 -7.91 8.55 -9.14
N GLY A 320 -8.38 8.05 -10.26
CA GLY A 320 -8.94 8.88 -11.32
C GLY A 320 -8.94 8.21 -12.69
N LEU A 321 -9.02 9.05 -13.73
CA LEU A 321 -9.00 8.62 -15.13
C LEU A 321 -7.55 8.64 -15.64
N VAL A 322 -7.01 7.47 -15.87
CA VAL A 322 -5.62 7.25 -16.34
C VAL A 322 -5.58 7.32 -17.86
N MET A 323 -4.73 8.15 -18.40
CA MET A 323 -4.47 8.30 -19.84
C MET A 323 -3.33 7.40 -20.26
N ASN A 324 -3.56 6.53 -21.23
CA ASN A 324 -2.57 5.62 -21.78
C ASN A 324 -1.69 6.31 -22.83
N THR A 325 -0.48 6.68 -22.47
CA THR A 325 0.45 7.40 -23.38
C THR A 325 0.99 6.54 -24.54
N ARG A 326 0.70 5.23 -24.56
CA ARG A 326 0.93 4.37 -25.73
C ARG A 326 -0.03 4.71 -26.88
N ARG A 327 -1.09 5.47 -26.61
CA ARG A 327 -2.01 5.97 -27.62
C ARG A 327 -1.55 7.34 -28.10
N PRO A 328 -1.40 7.55 -29.42
CA PRO A 328 -0.81 8.79 -29.98
C PRO A 328 -1.47 10.07 -29.47
N PHE A 329 -2.79 10.06 -29.25
CA PHE A 329 -3.53 11.22 -28.73
C PHE A 329 -3.03 11.64 -27.34
N PHE A 330 -2.70 10.70 -26.45
CA PHE A 330 -2.26 10.97 -25.09
C PHE A 330 -0.72 11.07 -24.92
N GLU A 331 0.07 10.93 -25.98
CA GLU A 331 1.53 11.04 -25.93
C GLU A 331 1.98 12.47 -25.57
N ASP A 332 1.32 13.50 -26.11
CA ASP A 332 1.64 14.90 -25.86
C ASP A 332 1.11 15.36 -24.48
N TRP A 333 2.00 15.87 -23.63
CA TRP A 333 1.63 16.39 -22.31
C TRP A 333 0.60 17.53 -22.36
N ARG A 334 0.56 18.33 -23.46
CA ARG A 334 -0.42 19.44 -23.63
C ARG A 334 -1.82 18.90 -23.79
N VAL A 335 -1.97 17.78 -24.48
CA VAL A 335 -3.25 17.06 -24.56
C VAL A 335 -3.67 16.58 -23.18
N ARG A 336 -2.77 15.92 -22.42
CA ARG A 336 -3.07 15.47 -21.07
C ARG A 336 -3.43 16.63 -20.14
N GLN A 337 -2.72 17.77 -20.25
CA GLN A 337 -3.09 18.98 -19.51
C GLN A 337 -4.49 19.50 -19.93
N ALA A 338 -4.82 19.49 -21.21
CA ALA A 338 -6.15 19.90 -21.69
C ALA A 338 -7.26 19.00 -21.13
N MET A 339 -7.00 17.70 -21.02
CA MET A 339 -7.93 16.75 -20.39
C MET A 339 -8.13 17.07 -18.91
N ILE A 340 -7.06 17.42 -18.17
CA ILE A 340 -7.13 17.82 -16.75
C ILE A 340 -7.85 19.16 -16.61
N GLU A 341 -7.62 20.14 -17.50
CA GLU A 341 -8.33 21.45 -17.52
C GLU A 341 -9.84 21.28 -17.73
N ALA A 342 -10.25 20.31 -18.55
CA ALA A 342 -11.66 20.02 -18.79
C ALA A 342 -12.39 19.42 -17.58
N PHE A 343 -11.65 18.90 -16.60
CA PHE A 343 -12.19 18.27 -15.40
C PHE A 343 -12.46 19.32 -14.31
N ASN A 344 -13.71 19.73 -14.16
CA ASN A 344 -14.14 20.68 -13.15
C ASN A 344 -14.32 19.97 -11.80
N PHE A 345 -13.21 19.78 -11.08
CA PHE A 345 -13.19 19.09 -9.78
C PHE A 345 -14.13 19.73 -8.76
N GLU A 346 -14.12 21.06 -8.64
CA GLU A 346 -14.89 21.80 -7.64
C GLU A 346 -16.39 21.59 -7.83
N TYR A 347 -16.86 21.59 -9.07
CA TYR A 347 -18.26 21.30 -9.39
C TYR A 347 -18.61 19.85 -9.05
N LEU A 348 -17.79 18.88 -9.47
CA LEU A 348 -18.02 17.46 -9.23
C LEU A 348 -18.00 17.14 -7.72
N ASN A 349 -17.00 17.65 -6.99
CA ASN A 349 -16.92 17.48 -5.55
C ASN A 349 -18.15 18.09 -4.84
N GLY A 350 -18.62 19.26 -5.32
CA GLY A 350 -19.83 19.90 -4.80
C GLY A 350 -21.10 19.06 -4.95
N ILE A 351 -21.30 18.42 -6.10
CA ILE A 351 -22.53 17.64 -6.35
C ILE A 351 -22.49 16.21 -5.81
N VAL A 352 -21.29 15.63 -5.67
CA VAL A 352 -21.11 14.23 -5.20
C VAL A 352 -20.84 14.16 -3.70
N ASN A 353 -20.06 15.10 -3.16
CA ASN A 353 -19.54 15.06 -1.79
C ASN A 353 -19.84 16.33 -0.98
N ASP A 354 -20.78 17.18 -1.42
CA ASP A 354 -21.08 18.48 -0.78
C ASP A 354 -19.82 19.37 -0.59
N GLY A 355 -18.80 19.19 -1.45
CA GLY A 355 -17.53 19.91 -1.38
C GLY A 355 -16.55 19.43 -0.28
N ALA A 356 -16.89 18.35 0.43
CA ALA A 356 -16.17 17.95 1.64
C ALA A 356 -14.83 17.24 1.38
N GLN A 357 -14.59 16.71 0.17
CA GLN A 357 -13.41 15.90 -0.09
C GLN A 357 -12.25 16.71 -0.69
N PRO A 358 -11.02 16.60 -0.14
CA PRO A 358 -9.84 17.21 -0.74
C PRO A 358 -9.46 16.51 -2.05
N ARG A 359 -8.99 17.29 -3.03
CA ARG A 359 -8.46 16.76 -4.29
C ARG A 359 -7.13 16.06 -4.07
N ILE A 360 -6.90 14.95 -4.77
CA ILE A 360 -5.56 14.36 -4.89
C ILE A 360 -4.70 15.32 -5.69
N THR A 361 -3.64 15.87 -5.10
CA THR A 361 -2.75 16.85 -5.72
C THR A 361 -1.43 16.24 -6.21
N SER A 362 -1.05 15.07 -5.69
CA SER A 362 0.09 14.28 -6.12
C SER A 362 -0.11 12.81 -5.70
N TYR A 363 0.76 11.91 -6.13
CA TYR A 363 0.64 10.47 -5.82
C TYR A 363 0.79 10.18 -4.32
N TYR A 364 1.57 10.98 -3.62
CA TYR A 364 1.80 10.82 -2.17
C TYR A 364 1.08 11.89 -1.34
N SER A 365 0.08 12.61 -1.88
CA SER A 365 -0.74 13.57 -1.11
C SER A 365 -1.22 12.96 0.21
N ASN A 366 -1.53 13.79 1.18
CA ASN A 366 -1.93 13.40 2.54
C ASN A 366 -0.83 12.73 3.36
N SER A 367 0.42 12.69 2.90
CA SER A 367 1.49 12.00 3.62
C SER A 367 2.77 12.84 3.74
N PRO A 368 3.68 12.48 4.68
CA PRO A 368 4.99 13.09 4.78
C PRO A 368 5.87 12.90 3.53
N LEU A 369 5.52 11.94 2.68
CA LEU A 369 6.23 11.62 1.43
C LEU A 369 5.80 12.47 0.24
N ALA A 370 4.72 13.25 0.37
CA ALA A 370 4.22 14.12 -0.69
C ALA A 370 5.27 15.14 -1.16
N MET A 371 5.28 15.43 -2.45
CA MET A 371 6.04 16.55 -2.98
C MET A 371 5.63 17.85 -2.27
N ARG A 372 6.60 18.72 -2.00
CA ARG A 372 6.31 20.03 -1.41
C ARG A 372 5.83 21.01 -2.47
N PRO A 373 4.88 21.89 -2.17
CA PRO A 373 4.49 22.99 -3.07
C PRO A 373 5.68 23.92 -3.39
N GLY A 374 5.65 24.54 -4.57
CA GLY A 374 6.69 25.46 -5.00
C GLY A 374 7.94 24.78 -5.57
N PRO A 375 9.03 25.51 -5.81
CA PRO A 375 10.23 25.01 -6.45
C PRO A 375 10.87 23.82 -5.71
N ALA A 376 11.54 22.95 -6.48
CA ALA A 376 12.37 21.90 -5.91
C ALA A 376 13.57 22.52 -5.18
N GLU A 377 13.85 22.05 -3.96
CA GLU A 377 14.92 22.57 -3.10
C GLU A 377 15.80 21.43 -2.56
N GLY A 378 17.03 21.78 -2.17
CA GLY A 378 17.97 20.87 -1.52
C GLY A 378 18.17 19.58 -2.29
N ARG A 379 18.13 18.42 -1.60
CA ARG A 379 18.37 17.11 -2.20
C ARG A 379 17.41 16.76 -3.34
N VAL A 380 16.16 17.22 -3.27
CA VAL A 380 15.18 17.01 -4.36
C VAL A 380 15.64 17.71 -5.64
N ALA A 381 16.12 18.95 -5.55
CA ALA A 381 16.64 19.69 -6.69
C ALA A 381 17.91 19.03 -7.27
N GLU A 382 18.82 18.57 -6.39
CA GLU A 382 20.04 17.87 -6.81
C GLU A 382 19.73 16.59 -7.60
N LEU A 383 18.74 15.79 -7.15
CA LEU A 383 18.34 14.56 -7.81
C LEU A 383 17.71 14.82 -9.20
N LEU A 384 16.95 15.91 -9.33
CA LEU A 384 16.29 16.27 -10.59
C LEU A 384 17.21 17.02 -11.58
N ALA A 385 18.27 17.67 -11.11
CA ALA A 385 19.16 18.49 -11.94
C ALA A 385 19.72 17.80 -13.19
N PRO A 386 20.11 16.50 -13.17
CA PRO A 386 20.59 15.81 -14.37
C PRO A 386 19.57 15.74 -15.52
N PHE A 387 18.30 15.89 -15.20
CA PHE A 387 17.17 15.72 -16.13
C PHE A 387 16.50 17.06 -16.50
N GLU A 388 16.95 18.19 -15.97
CA GLU A 388 16.28 19.50 -16.04
C GLU A 388 15.75 19.86 -17.45
N ASN A 389 16.53 19.55 -18.50
CA ASN A 389 16.16 19.88 -19.89
C ASN A 389 15.13 18.94 -20.53
N THR A 390 14.82 17.83 -19.89
CA THR A 390 13.89 16.80 -20.41
C THR A 390 12.67 16.59 -19.54
N LEU A 391 12.71 17.10 -18.30
CA LEU A 391 11.60 16.94 -17.34
C LEU A 391 10.29 17.52 -17.90
N PRO A 392 9.14 16.90 -17.56
CA PRO A 392 7.84 17.48 -17.85
C PRO A 392 7.75 18.89 -17.29
N PRO A 393 7.17 19.87 -18.02
CA PRO A 393 7.05 21.24 -17.57
C PRO A 393 6.33 21.34 -16.21
N GLY A 394 6.91 22.12 -15.30
CA GLY A 394 6.40 22.30 -13.93
C GLY A 394 7.03 21.35 -12.91
N THR A 395 7.87 20.38 -13.29
CA THR A 395 8.51 19.45 -12.34
C THR A 395 9.39 20.20 -11.34
N ILE A 396 10.21 21.14 -11.80
CA ILE A 396 11.13 21.92 -10.95
C ILE A 396 10.36 22.99 -10.18
N GLU A 397 9.46 23.73 -10.82
CA GLU A 397 8.70 24.83 -10.24
C GLU A 397 7.62 24.35 -9.25
N GLY A 398 7.22 23.09 -9.34
CA GLY A 398 6.09 22.50 -8.60
C GLY A 398 4.79 22.64 -9.39
N TYR A 399 4.45 21.58 -10.13
CA TYR A 399 3.18 21.54 -10.86
C TYR A 399 1.99 21.60 -9.91
N VAL A 400 1.02 22.44 -10.25
CA VAL A 400 -0.24 22.60 -9.52
C VAL A 400 -1.40 22.29 -10.47
N LEU A 401 -2.35 21.50 -10.00
CA LEU A 401 -3.57 21.22 -10.74
C LEU A 401 -4.41 22.49 -10.94
N PRO A 402 -5.09 22.65 -12.08
CA PRO A 402 -5.97 23.79 -12.29
C PRO A 402 -7.17 23.72 -11.34
N GLU A 403 -7.58 24.90 -10.86
CA GLU A 403 -8.85 25.08 -10.13
C GLU A 403 -9.97 25.34 -11.11
N GLY A 404 -11.10 24.67 -10.93
CA GLY A 404 -12.33 24.89 -11.69
C GLY A 404 -13.18 26.01 -11.07
N SER A 405 -14.20 26.44 -11.81
CA SER A 405 -15.10 27.50 -11.37
C SER A 405 -16.13 27.05 -10.32
N GLY A 406 -16.34 25.75 -10.13
CA GLY A 406 -17.43 25.21 -9.32
C GLY A 406 -18.82 25.31 -9.98
N GLU A 407 -18.92 25.90 -11.17
CA GLU A 407 -20.16 26.02 -11.93
C GLU A 407 -20.30 24.88 -12.97
N PRO A 408 -21.51 24.47 -13.35
CA PRO A 408 -21.70 23.39 -14.33
C PRO A 408 -20.96 23.58 -15.66
N SER A 409 -20.63 24.82 -16.01
CA SER A 409 -19.93 25.18 -17.25
C SER A 409 -18.77 26.14 -16.95
N ASP A 410 -17.54 25.62 -17.02
CA ASP A 410 -16.31 26.43 -16.87
C ASP A 410 -15.79 26.89 -18.24
N ARG A 411 -16.17 28.13 -18.61
CA ARG A 411 -15.70 28.75 -19.86
C ARG A 411 -14.20 29.11 -19.83
N GLY A 412 -13.64 29.35 -18.63
CA GLY A 412 -12.22 29.64 -18.46
C GLY A 412 -11.37 28.41 -18.73
N ALA A 413 -11.68 27.31 -18.05
CA ALA A 413 -11.04 26.02 -18.23
C ALA A 413 -11.15 25.54 -19.69
N ARG A 414 -12.34 25.64 -20.28
CA ARG A 414 -12.54 25.25 -21.69
C ARG A 414 -11.64 26.05 -22.63
N ARG A 415 -11.47 27.39 -22.45
CA ARG A 415 -10.57 28.18 -23.30
C ARG A 415 -9.11 27.75 -23.13
N ARG A 416 -8.64 27.49 -21.89
CA ARG A 416 -7.29 27.01 -21.64
C ARG A 416 -7.05 25.64 -22.28
N ALA A 417 -8.01 24.70 -22.13
CA ALA A 417 -7.94 23.38 -22.75
C ALA A 417 -7.90 23.48 -24.29
N THR A 418 -8.76 24.32 -24.91
CA THR A 418 -8.76 24.53 -26.36
C THR A 418 -7.41 25.05 -26.85
N ALA A 419 -6.83 26.07 -26.18
CA ALA A 419 -5.53 26.61 -26.56
C ALA A 419 -4.41 25.55 -26.52
N LEU A 420 -4.39 24.70 -25.49
CA LEU A 420 -3.43 23.60 -25.38
C LEU A 420 -3.58 22.56 -26.50
N LEU A 421 -4.81 22.23 -26.88
CA LEU A 421 -5.07 21.33 -27.99
C LEU A 421 -4.63 21.94 -29.33
N GLU A 422 -4.90 23.24 -29.56
CA GLU A 422 -4.42 23.96 -30.74
C GLU A 422 -2.88 24.02 -30.82
N GLU A 423 -2.19 24.27 -29.69
CA GLU A 423 -0.74 24.22 -29.59
C GLU A 423 -0.17 22.82 -29.85
N ALA A 424 -0.93 21.77 -29.53
CA ALA A 424 -0.58 20.38 -29.81
C ALA A 424 -0.92 19.95 -31.25
N GLY A 425 -1.51 20.85 -32.08
CA GLY A 425 -1.80 20.59 -33.49
C GLY A 425 -3.21 20.04 -33.77
N TYR A 426 -4.12 20.13 -32.78
CA TYR A 426 -5.51 19.72 -32.94
C TYR A 426 -6.42 20.94 -33.15
N ALA A 427 -7.47 20.78 -33.94
CA ALA A 427 -8.46 21.85 -34.18
C ALA A 427 -9.86 21.29 -34.32
N ILE A 428 -10.87 22.09 -34.01
CA ILE A 428 -12.26 21.72 -34.21
C ILE A 428 -12.60 21.93 -35.71
N GLY A 429 -13.01 20.84 -36.38
CA GLY A 429 -13.40 20.85 -37.76
C GLY A 429 -14.80 21.47 -38.02
N ASP A 430 -15.19 21.58 -39.28
CA ASP A 430 -16.50 22.11 -39.70
C ASP A 430 -17.68 21.28 -39.18
N ASP A 431 -17.43 20.01 -38.84
CA ASP A 431 -18.40 19.09 -38.22
C ASP A 431 -18.52 19.23 -36.69
N GLY A 432 -17.76 20.17 -36.10
CA GLY A 432 -17.75 20.42 -34.68
C GLY A 432 -16.91 19.41 -33.86
N ARG A 433 -16.17 18.51 -34.51
CA ARG A 433 -15.33 17.52 -33.87
C ARG A 433 -13.86 17.94 -33.84
N LEU A 434 -13.18 17.56 -32.78
CA LEU A 434 -11.74 17.76 -32.69
C LEU A 434 -11.03 16.80 -33.65
N ALA A 435 -10.10 17.32 -34.44
CA ALA A 435 -9.29 16.57 -35.38
C ALA A 435 -7.82 16.96 -35.26
N GLY A 436 -6.93 16.00 -35.45
CA GLY A 436 -5.50 16.16 -35.50
C GLY A 436 -4.96 15.76 -36.89
N PRO A 437 -3.61 15.58 -36.99
CA PRO A 437 -2.96 15.20 -38.25
C PRO A 437 -3.52 13.92 -38.89
N ASP A 438 -3.95 12.98 -38.05
CA ASP A 438 -4.46 11.66 -38.49
C ASP A 438 -6.00 11.61 -38.65
N GLY A 439 -6.66 12.75 -38.53
CA GLY A 439 -8.10 12.86 -38.65
C GLY A 439 -8.84 13.08 -37.34
N PRO A 440 -10.18 12.80 -37.29
CA PRO A 440 -10.98 13.01 -36.09
C PRO A 440 -10.49 12.19 -34.91
N VAL A 441 -10.38 12.86 -33.75
CA VAL A 441 -9.96 12.19 -32.50
C VAL A 441 -11.06 11.26 -32.01
N ARG A 442 -10.71 10.03 -31.72
CA ARG A 442 -11.58 9.02 -31.12
C ARG A 442 -10.81 8.29 -30.04
N PHE A 443 -11.43 8.09 -28.87
CA PHE A 443 -10.89 7.28 -27.80
C PHE A 443 -11.99 6.72 -26.92
N GLU A 444 -11.67 5.68 -26.19
CA GLU A 444 -12.56 5.00 -25.25
C GLU A 444 -12.22 5.38 -23.80
N ILE A 445 -13.26 5.48 -22.97
CA ILE A 445 -13.15 5.50 -21.51
C ILE A 445 -13.68 4.16 -20.99
N LEU A 446 -12.79 3.31 -20.48
CA LEU A 446 -13.11 1.99 -19.96
C LEU A 446 -13.39 2.05 -18.46
N LEU A 447 -14.56 1.55 -18.04
CA LEU A 447 -15.02 1.53 -16.65
C LEU A 447 -15.28 0.10 -16.16
N PRO A 448 -15.05 -0.18 -14.86
CA PRO A 448 -15.52 -1.41 -14.24
C PRO A 448 -17.04 -1.34 -14.00
N GLN A 449 -17.78 -2.35 -14.39
CA GLN A 449 -19.23 -2.43 -14.16
C GLN A 449 -19.57 -2.41 -12.66
N GLY A 450 -20.58 -1.62 -12.29
CA GLY A 450 -21.07 -1.51 -10.92
C GLY A 450 -20.40 -0.43 -10.08
N SER A 451 -19.50 0.38 -10.67
CA SER A 451 -18.91 1.56 -10.02
C SER A 451 -19.78 2.80 -10.26
N SER A 452 -20.84 2.97 -9.47
CA SER A 452 -21.77 4.11 -9.60
C SER A 452 -21.09 5.48 -9.42
N GLU A 453 -20.00 5.54 -8.64
CA GLU A 453 -19.19 6.75 -8.48
C GLU A 453 -18.46 7.09 -9.79
N ALA A 454 -17.77 6.12 -10.40
CA ALA A 454 -17.07 6.32 -11.67
C ALA A 454 -18.06 6.71 -12.79
N ASP A 455 -19.20 6.04 -12.85
CA ASP A 455 -20.26 6.33 -13.83
C ASP A 455 -20.73 7.80 -13.70
N ALA A 456 -21.08 8.25 -12.48
CA ALA A 456 -21.56 9.61 -12.24
C ALA A 456 -20.51 10.69 -12.57
N ILE A 457 -19.23 10.44 -12.25
CA ILE A 457 -18.12 11.37 -12.55
C ILE A 457 -17.88 11.44 -14.05
N VAL A 458 -17.84 10.29 -14.74
CA VAL A 458 -17.57 10.22 -16.18
C VAL A 458 -18.70 10.84 -16.99
N ASP A 459 -19.95 10.66 -16.59
CA ASP A 459 -21.10 11.30 -17.27
C ASP A 459 -20.96 12.82 -17.32
N VAL A 460 -20.59 13.45 -16.19
CA VAL A 460 -20.36 14.90 -16.13
C VAL A 460 -19.11 15.30 -16.92
N TYR A 461 -18.05 14.50 -16.85
CA TYR A 461 -16.79 14.79 -17.54
C TYR A 461 -16.93 14.70 -19.06
N VAL A 462 -17.67 13.72 -19.57
CA VAL A 462 -17.94 13.57 -21.02
C VAL A 462 -18.64 14.80 -21.58
N GLU A 463 -19.58 15.41 -20.85
CA GLU A 463 -20.21 16.67 -21.28
C GLU A 463 -19.20 17.83 -21.43
N ALA A 464 -18.22 17.90 -20.52
CA ALA A 464 -17.14 18.89 -20.64
C ALA A 464 -16.24 18.62 -21.85
N LEU A 465 -15.92 17.34 -22.13
CA LEU A 465 -15.14 16.90 -23.29
C LEU A 465 -15.85 17.19 -24.62
N ARG A 466 -17.18 17.02 -24.67
CA ARG A 466 -17.99 17.42 -25.82
C ARG A 466 -17.86 18.90 -26.13
N GLY A 467 -17.71 19.73 -25.09
CA GLY A 467 -17.42 21.15 -25.25
C GLY A 467 -16.09 21.46 -25.96
N LEU A 468 -15.16 20.51 -26.00
CA LEU A 468 -13.90 20.57 -26.73
C LEU A 468 -13.92 19.87 -28.09
N GLY A 469 -15.09 19.41 -28.52
CA GLY A 469 -15.25 18.64 -29.77
C GLY A 469 -14.88 17.17 -29.65
N LEU A 470 -14.67 16.66 -28.41
CA LEU A 470 -14.42 15.26 -28.13
C LEU A 470 -15.71 14.53 -27.75
N ASP A 471 -15.90 13.33 -28.26
CA ASP A 471 -17.02 12.46 -27.91
C ASP A 471 -16.51 11.04 -27.70
N PRO A 472 -15.94 10.77 -26.49
CA PRO A 472 -15.38 9.47 -26.19
C PRO A 472 -16.45 8.39 -26.10
N GLU A 473 -16.09 7.17 -26.47
CA GLU A 473 -16.91 5.99 -26.22
C GLU A 473 -16.74 5.53 -24.75
N VAL A 474 -17.82 5.50 -23.98
CA VAL A 474 -17.78 5.00 -22.60
C VAL A 474 -18.21 3.55 -22.59
N THR A 475 -17.31 2.65 -22.18
CA THR A 475 -17.53 1.21 -22.13
C THR A 475 -17.43 0.68 -20.71
N SER A 476 -18.50 0.11 -20.19
CA SER A 476 -18.50 -0.56 -18.88
C SER A 476 -18.48 -2.08 -19.09
N VAL A 477 -17.50 -2.76 -18.47
CA VAL A 477 -17.30 -4.20 -18.60
C VAL A 477 -17.25 -4.89 -17.23
N ASP A 478 -17.55 -6.19 -17.21
CA ASP A 478 -17.44 -6.97 -15.98
C ASP A 478 -15.98 -7.07 -15.47
N SER A 479 -15.82 -7.52 -14.23
CA SER A 479 -14.51 -7.54 -13.54
C SER A 479 -13.47 -8.44 -14.22
N ALA A 480 -13.88 -9.52 -14.87
CA ALA A 480 -12.95 -10.42 -15.56
C ALA A 480 -12.44 -9.78 -16.85
N GLN A 481 -13.33 -9.25 -17.67
CA GLN A 481 -12.99 -8.53 -18.90
C GLN A 481 -12.21 -7.25 -18.59
N PHE A 482 -12.56 -6.53 -17.51
CA PHE A 482 -11.83 -5.35 -17.06
C PHE A 482 -10.39 -5.71 -16.73
N THR A 483 -10.18 -6.76 -15.92
CA THR A 483 -8.84 -7.23 -15.54
C THR A 483 -8.01 -7.68 -16.74
N GLU A 484 -8.62 -8.41 -17.68
CA GLU A 484 -7.95 -8.85 -18.91
C GLU A 484 -7.47 -7.66 -19.75
N ARG A 485 -8.35 -6.68 -20.01
CA ARG A 485 -8.03 -5.48 -20.81
C ARG A 485 -6.98 -4.60 -20.12
N VAL A 486 -7.09 -4.40 -18.80
CA VAL A 486 -6.09 -3.67 -18.01
C VAL A 486 -4.72 -4.35 -18.09
N THR A 487 -4.68 -5.68 -17.91
CA THR A 487 -3.45 -6.46 -17.98
C THR A 487 -2.78 -6.37 -19.35
N ALA A 488 -3.57 -6.34 -20.43
CA ALA A 488 -3.10 -6.22 -21.80
C ALA A 488 -2.83 -4.78 -22.26
N TYR A 489 -3.09 -3.76 -21.43
CA TYR A 489 -3.08 -2.33 -21.78
C TYR A 489 -4.03 -1.97 -22.95
N ASP A 490 -5.12 -2.75 -23.11
CA ASP A 490 -6.12 -2.54 -24.14
C ASP A 490 -7.21 -1.55 -23.71
N PHE A 491 -6.81 -0.30 -23.60
CA PHE A 491 -7.68 0.86 -23.31
C PHE A 491 -6.99 2.14 -23.78
N ASP A 492 -7.77 3.20 -23.93
CA ASP A 492 -7.24 4.53 -24.20
C ASP A 492 -7.23 5.37 -22.91
N MET A 493 -8.34 5.41 -22.20
CA MET A 493 -8.46 5.99 -20.85
C MET A 493 -9.20 5.00 -19.96
N ILE A 494 -8.81 4.91 -18.67
CA ILE A 494 -9.34 3.93 -17.75
C ILE A 494 -9.56 4.52 -16.36
N TRP A 495 -10.65 4.11 -15.67
CA TRP A 495 -10.80 4.36 -14.24
C TRP A 495 -9.91 3.42 -13.43
N TYR A 496 -9.00 3.95 -12.63
CA TYR A 496 -8.10 3.14 -11.83
C TYR A 496 -7.70 3.82 -10.51
N SER A 497 -7.25 3.01 -9.54
CA SER A 497 -6.74 3.46 -8.25
C SER A 497 -5.46 2.71 -7.89
N TRP A 498 -4.37 3.43 -7.66
CA TRP A 498 -3.17 2.90 -7.01
C TRP A 498 -3.19 3.23 -5.53
N GLY A 499 -3.22 2.21 -4.68
CA GLY A 499 -2.92 2.38 -3.26
C GLY A 499 -1.40 2.44 -3.06
N LEU A 500 -0.94 3.46 -2.36
CA LEU A 500 0.46 3.65 -2.01
C LEU A 500 0.66 3.53 -0.50
N SER A 501 1.90 3.23 -0.08
CA SER A 501 2.26 3.06 1.32
C SER A 501 3.14 4.20 1.83
N LEU A 502 3.32 4.28 3.15
CA LEU A 502 4.32 5.15 3.77
C LEU A 502 5.75 4.57 3.68
N SER A 503 5.87 3.37 3.09
CA SER A 503 7.14 2.68 2.87
C SER A 503 7.24 2.15 1.43
N PRO A 504 7.20 3.03 0.39
CA PRO A 504 7.41 2.59 -0.99
C PRO A 504 8.78 1.92 -1.15
N GLY A 505 8.78 0.80 -1.89
CA GLY A 505 9.95 -0.05 -2.11
C GLY A 505 10.04 -0.56 -3.54
N ASN A 506 10.40 -1.83 -3.69
CA ASN A 506 10.59 -2.48 -5.00
C ASN A 506 9.32 -2.49 -5.88
N GLU A 507 8.12 -2.40 -5.28
CA GLU A 507 6.86 -2.31 -6.03
C GLU A 507 6.76 -1.06 -6.90
N GLN A 508 7.56 -0.01 -6.63
CA GLN A 508 7.60 1.19 -7.46
C GLN A 508 8.09 0.90 -8.88
N ARG A 509 8.99 -0.09 -9.06
CA ARG A 509 9.37 -0.56 -10.39
C ARG A 509 8.20 -1.20 -11.13
N LEU A 510 7.35 -1.96 -10.41
CA LEU A 510 6.15 -2.55 -10.99
C LEU A 510 5.12 -1.48 -11.39
N TYR A 511 5.03 -0.38 -10.62
CA TYR A 511 4.02 0.67 -10.84
C TYR A 511 4.43 1.68 -11.91
N TRP A 512 5.71 2.06 -11.95
CA TRP A 512 6.20 3.19 -12.74
C TRP A 512 7.42 2.86 -13.60
N GLY A 513 8.03 1.69 -13.42
CA GLY A 513 9.26 1.30 -14.12
C GLY A 513 9.08 1.25 -15.63
N ALA A 514 10.14 1.61 -16.36
CA ALA A 514 10.15 1.68 -17.82
C ALA A 514 9.90 0.32 -18.50
N ASP A 515 10.35 -0.78 -17.89
CA ASP A 515 10.06 -2.14 -18.37
C ASP A 515 8.56 -2.41 -18.51
N GLY A 516 7.73 -1.74 -17.66
CA GLY A 516 6.29 -1.82 -17.69
C GLY A 516 5.62 -1.15 -18.88
N VAL A 517 6.35 -0.36 -19.67
CA VAL A 517 5.77 0.31 -20.86
C VAL A 517 5.37 -0.70 -21.92
N GLU A 518 6.20 -1.73 -22.12
CA GLU A 518 5.96 -2.77 -23.15
C GLU A 518 5.57 -4.14 -22.56
N THR A 519 5.75 -4.34 -21.24
CA THR A 519 5.50 -5.62 -20.60
C THR A 519 4.09 -5.68 -20.00
N PRO A 520 3.15 -6.41 -20.61
CA PRO A 520 1.81 -6.61 -20.09
C PRO A 520 1.83 -7.22 -18.68
N GLY A 521 0.84 -6.86 -17.85
CA GLY A 521 0.71 -7.40 -16.50
C GLY A 521 1.46 -6.64 -15.42
N THR A 522 2.25 -5.62 -15.77
CA THR A 522 2.74 -4.63 -14.79
C THR A 522 1.63 -3.63 -14.44
N ARG A 523 1.92 -2.69 -13.54
CA ARG A 523 0.97 -1.64 -13.15
C ARG A 523 1.32 -0.27 -13.71
N ASN A 524 2.27 -0.18 -14.66
CA ASN A 524 2.56 1.05 -15.40
C ASN A 524 1.47 1.28 -16.47
N LEU A 525 0.23 1.48 -16.02
CA LEU A 525 -0.95 1.58 -16.87
C LEU A 525 -0.91 2.80 -17.78
N MET A 526 -0.29 3.87 -17.32
CA MET A 526 -0.16 5.11 -18.05
C MET A 526 0.93 5.09 -19.14
N GLY A 527 1.84 4.10 -19.13
CA GLY A 527 2.96 4.04 -20.06
C GLY A 527 4.03 5.10 -19.79
N ALA A 528 4.25 5.45 -18.53
CA ALA A 528 5.30 6.39 -18.16
C ALA A 528 6.69 5.79 -18.42
N ASP A 529 7.55 6.52 -19.16
CA ASP A 529 8.87 6.05 -19.61
C ASP A 529 10.00 7.08 -19.41
N HIS A 530 9.71 8.17 -18.71
CA HIS A 530 10.71 9.23 -18.52
C HIS A 530 11.90 8.74 -17.67
N PRO A 531 13.18 8.91 -18.14
CA PRO A 531 14.36 8.37 -17.44
C PRO A 531 14.52 8.85 -15.98
N ALA A 532 13.99 10.02 -15.63
CA ALA A 532 14.01 10.51 -14.26
C ALA A 532 13.18 9.63 -13.32
N ILE A 533 12.15 8.92 -13.79
CA ILE A 533 11.33 8.02 -12.96
C ILE A 533 12.21 6.87 -12.45
N GLU A 534 12.91 6.18 -13.37
CA GLU A 534 13.85 5.10 -13.01
C GLU A 534 14.95 5.60 -12.07
N ALA A 535 15.54 6.74 -12.39
CA ALA A 535 16.61 7.31 -11.57
C ALA A 535 16.14 7.65 -10.15
N MET A 536 14.89 8.10 -9.98
CA MET A 536 14.32 8.39 -8.64
C MET A 536 13.97 7.12 -7.88
N ILE A 537 13.50 6.09 -8.57
CA ILE A 537 13.28 4.76 -7.98
C ILE A 537 14.63 4.17 -7.52
N ASP A 538 15.66 4.24 -8.36
CA ASP A 538 17.00 3.77 -8.01
C ASP A 538 17.57 4.54 -6.80
N ALA A 539 17.45 5.87 -6.80
CA ALA A 539 17.90 6.71 -5.71
C ALA A 539 17.16 6.40 -4.41
N MET A 540 15.85 6.14 -4.48
CA MET A 540 15.04 5.73 -3.33
C MET A 540 15.53 4.40 -2.77
N LEU A 541 15.68 3.37 -3.61
CA LEU A 541 16.11 2.03 -3.19
C LEU A 541 17.56 1.98 -2.69
N ALA A 542 18.43 2.86 -3.21
CA ALA A 542 19.83 2.97 -2.81
C ALA A 542 20.07 3.90 -1.61
N SER A 543 19.03 4.55 -1.07
CA SER A 543 19.19 5.51 0.04
C SER A 543 19.69 4.85 1.32
N ASP A 544 20.64 5.47 2.00
CA ASP A 544 21.15 5.02 3.30
C ASP A 544 20.49 5.74 4.48
N THR A 545 19.92 6.91 4.22
CA THR A 545 19.26 7.73 5.24
C THR A 545 17.78 7.94 4.92
N ARG A 546 16.97 8.15 5.97
CA ARG A 546 15.56 8.50 5.80
C ARG A 546 15.38 9.80 4.99
N ASP A 547 16.25 10.79 5.18
CA ASP A 547 16.14 12.09 4.51
C ASP A 547 16.41 11.97 3.00
N ASP A 548 17.41 11.19 2.59
CA ASP A 548 17.69 10.89 1.19
C ASP A 548 16.53 10.11 0.55
N TYR A 549 16.02 9.12 1.26
CA TYR A 549 14.87 8.35 0.83
C TYR A 549 13.63 9.24 0.61
N VAL A 550 13.27 10.06 1.59
CA VAL A 550 12.13 10.98 1.49
C VAL A 550 12.34 11.97 0.33
N ALA A 551 13.58 12.44 0.12
CA ALA A 551 13.90 13.32 -0.98
C ALA A 551 13.72 12.63 -2.35
N ALA A 552 14.14 11.37 -2.47
CA ALA A 552 13.96 10.59 -3.70
C ALA A 552 12.49 10.31 -4.00
N VAL A 553 11.68 9.94 -2.99
CA VAL A 553 10.22 9.75 -3.14
C VAL A 553 9.54 11.05 -3.56
N ARG A 554 9.91 12.19 -2.95
CA ARG A 554 9.36 13.50 -3.33
C ARG A 554 9.77 13.92 -4.74
N ALA A 555 10.98 13.58 -5.17
CA ALA A 555 11.42 13.82 -6.54
C ALA A 555 10.64 12.95 -7.54
N LEU A 556 10.43 11.66 -7.21
CA LEU A 556 9.58 10.76 -7.98
C LEU A 556 8.15 11.29 -8.11
N ASP A 557 7.55 11.70 -6.98
CA ASP A 557 6.19 12.27 -6.92
C ASP A 557 6.05 13.51 -7.81
N ARG A 558 7.08 14.38 -7.85
CA ARG A 558 7.12 15.55 -8.76
C ARG A 558 7.13 15.15 -10.23
N VAL A 559 7.96 14.18 -10.61
CA VAL A 559 8.07 13.75 -12.01
C VAL A 559 6.76 13.10 -12.47
N LEU A 560 6.19 12.22 -11.66
CA LEU A 560 4.93 11.55 -11.96
C LEU A 560 3.76 12.55 -12.06
N THR A 561 3.66 13.47 -11.11
CA THR A 561 2.59 14.47 -11.07
C THR A 561 2.70 15.46 -12.23
N ALA A 562 3.90 15.96 -12.52
CA ALA A 562 4.14 16.85 -13.66
C ALA A 562 4.00 16.13 -15.02
N GLY A 563 4.06 14.80 -15.06
CA GLY A 563 3.76 13.99 -16.23
C GLY A 563 2.30 14.02 -16.67
N ARG A 564 1.37 14.44 -15.79
CA ARG A 564 -0.08 14.62 -16.10
C ARG A 564 -0.75 13.37 -16.64
N TYR A 565 -0.35 12.20 -16.11
CA TYR A 565 -0.85 10.91 -16.61
C TYR A 565 -2.28 10.59 -16.18
N VAL A 566 -2.79 11.24 -15.14
CA VAL A 566 -4.08 10.96 -14.53
C VAL A 566 -4.88 12.25 -14.37
N VAL A 567 -6.19 12.19 -14.62
CA VAL A 567 -7.15 13.20 -14.14
C VAL A 567 -7.55 12.80 -12.74
N PRO A 568 -6.96 13.42 -11.68
CA PRO A 568 -7.16 12.95 -10.31
C PRO A 568 -8.48 13.45 -9.73
N ILE A 569 -9.08 12.59 -8.90
CA ILE A 569 -10.28 12.91 -8.12
C ILE A 569 -9.91 13.25 -6.67
N TRP A 570 -10.77 12.94 -5.72
CA TRP A 570 -10.59 13.18 -4.29
C TRP A 570 -9.97 12.00 -3.55
N HIS A 571 -9.55 12.29 -2.34
CA HIS A 571 -9.17 11.28 -1.35
C HIS A 571 -9.85 11.54 -0.02
N GLN A 572 -9.77 10.57 0.88
CA GLN A 572 -10.34 10.65 2.21
C GLN A 572 -9.22 10.73 3.26
N PRO A 573 -9.04 11.88 3.95
CA PRO A 573 -7.96 12.06 4.90
C PRO A 573 -8.28 11.49 6.29
N VAL A 574 -9.50 11.03 6.50
CA VAL A 574 -9.97 10.43 7.75
C VAL A 574 -10.65 9.09 7.48
N SER A 575 -10.61 8.16 8.41
CA SER A 575 -11.44 6.96 8.38
C SER A 575 -12.74 7.23 9.13
N PHE A 576 -13.88 7.01 8.49
CA PHE A 576 -15.20 7.11 9.11
C PHE A 576 -15.56 5.78 9.77
N ILE A 577 -15.60 5.76 11.10
CA ILE A 577 -15.92 4.58 11.90
C ILE A 577 -17.11 4.88 12.81
N ALA A 578 -18.25 4.25 12.54
CA ALA A 578 -19.35 4.21 13.51
C ALA A 578 -19.16 2.99 14.41
N HIS A 579 -19.25 3.17 15.72
CA HIS A 579 -19.01 2.08 16.67
C HIS A 579 -19.91 2.17 17.90
N ASP A 580 -20.15 1.04 18.52
CA ASP A 580 -20.85 0.98 19.80
C ASP A 580 -20.13 1.85 20.85
N ALA A 581 -20.89 2.58 21.66
CA ALA A 581 -20.35 3.53 22.62
C ALA A 581 -19.55 2.87 23.77
N ARG A 582 -19.69 1.56 23.99
CA ARG A 582 -18.84 0.81 24.94
C ARG A 582 -17.41 0.57 24.43
N LEU A 583 -17.19 0.68 23.13
CA LEU A 583 -15.88 0.52 22.53
C LEU A 583 -15.07 1.81 22.65
N ARG A 584 -13.81 1.68 23.02
CA ARG A 584 -12.84 2.77 23.11
C ARG A 584 -11.56 2.42 22.34
N TYR A 585 -10.84 3.45 21.93
CA TYR A 585 -9.54 3.35 21.30
C TYR A 585 -8.63 4.49 21.77
N PRO A 586 -7.30 4.43 21.60
CA PRO A 586 -6.36 5.45 22.09
C PRO A 586 -6.40 6.74 21.23
N ALA A 587 -7.47 7.51 21.35
CA ALA A 587 -7.75 8.70 20.52
C ALA A 587 -6.71 9.82 20.68
N ASP A 588 -5.99 9.86 21.80
CA ASP A 588 -4.96 10.85 22.13
C ASP A 588 -3.56 10.48 21.58
N ARG A 589 -3.40 9.29 21.01
CA ARG A 589 -2.13 8.75 20.52
C ARG A 589 -2.30 7.89 19.27
N LEU A 590 -3.00 8.42 18.27
CA LEU A 590 -3.21 7.72 17.01
C LEU A 590 -1.89 7.49 16.28
N PRO A 591 -1.67 6.29 15.73
CA PRO A 591 -0.50 6.07 14.87
C PRO A 591 -0.62 6.87 13.56
N ILE A 592 0.50 7.09 12.87
CA ILE A 592 0.54 7.79 11.58
C ILE A 592 -0.37 7.13 10.53
N TYR A 593 -0.58 5.82 10.63
CA TYR A 593 -1.52 5.10 9.76
C TYR A 593 -3.00 5.31 10.13
N GLY A 594 -3.31 5.89 11.31
CA GLY A 594 -4.66 6.02 11.82
C GLY A 594 -5.35 4.65 11.96
N ASP A 595 -6.61 4.57 11.55
CA ASP A 595 -7.35 3.31 11.50
C ASP A 595 -6.87 2.45 10.33
N TRP A 596 -5.97 1.52 10.62
CA TRP A 596 -5.36 0.58 9.69
C TRP A 596 -5.33 -0.83 10.28
N ILE A 597 -4.80 -1.80 9.53
CA ILE A 597 -4.52 -3.15 10.05
C ILE A 597 -3.68 -3.03 11.33
N GLY A 598 -4.09 -3.69 12.40
CA GLY A 598 -3.43 -3.60 13.71
C GLY A 598 -3.90 -2.43 14.58
N PHE A 599 -4.92 -1.66 14.14
CA PHE A 599 -5.58 -0.66 14.97
C PHE A 599 -6.89 -1.20 15.54
N GLN A 600 -7.76 -1.75 14.69
CA GLN A 600 -9.04 -2.35 15.07
C GLN A 600 -9.04 -3.85 14.74
N PRO A 601 -9.31 -4.74 15.73
CA PRO A 601 -9.62 -4.47 17.13
C PRO A 601 -8.40 -4.41 18.07
N ASP A 602 -7.17 -4.59 17.60
CA ASP A 602 -5.97 -4.86 18.42
C ASP A 602 -5.73 -3.83 19.51
N LEU A 603 -5.94 -2.53 19.22
CA LEU A 603 -5.74 -1.42 20.16
C LEU A 603 -7.04 -1.00 20.88
N TRP A 604 -8.17 -1.55 20.47
CA TRP A 604 -9.46 -1.20 21.05
C TRP A 604 -9.73 -1.99 22.35
N TRP A 605 -10.56 -1.45 23.21
CA TRP A 605 -11.02 -2.12 24.44
C TRP A 605 -12.50 -1.83 24.71
N VAL A 606 -13.08 -2.60 25.62
CA VAL A 606 -14.47 -2.43 26.08
C VAL A 606 -14.47 -1.74 27.42
N GLU A 607 -15.26 -0.66 27.56
CA GLU A 607 -15.65 -0.07 28.85
C GLU A 607 -17.11 -0.43 29.14
N GLU A 608 -17.33 -1.02 30.31
CA GLU A 608 -18.69 -1.36 30.80
C GLU A 608 -19.44 -0.14 31.36
#